data_7f18e6cdf30263fccc88e7e057ad125c
#
_entry.id   7f18e6cdf30263fccc88e7e057ad125c
#
_cell.length_a   1.000
_cell.length_b   1.000
_cell.length_c   1.000
_cell.angle_alpha   90.00
_cell.angle_beta   90.00
_cell.angle_gamma   90.00
#
_symmetry.space_group_name_H-M   'P 1'
#
loop_
_entity.id
_entity.type
_entity.pdbx_description
1 polymer ?
#
loop_
_entity_poly.entity_id
_entity_poly.type
_entity_poly.pdbx_seq_one_letter_code
_entity_poly.pdbx_strand_id
1 'polypeptide(L)'
;VVLNLNHNSDVVNVLGRYRNNPERDTLQLELRGDGVDCRCDLPKTNNANDTLELIRRGDISGMSFAFQDDYEDTENGVSLERTKEIEDGKEVWLRHVKRITSLYDVSIVTHPAYEQTTVANREQSDAIDKAIDAQIKRECGDEDEAKKKAEEEEATKREAEAKAKDEEEQRQLEEQEQRFRVQQAMRLRYQARRLNDEILESFNY
;
A
#
# COMPACT_ATOMS: atom_id res chain seq x y z
N VAL A 1 -6.48 29.83 6.06
CA VAL A 1 -7.24 28.89 6.91
C VAL A 1 -7.13 29.34 8.35
N VAL A 2 -8.18 29.17 9.11
CA VAL A 2 -8.22 29.50 10.55
C VAL A 2 -8.45 28.21 11.34
N LEU A 3 -7.76 28.06 12.48
CA LEU A 3 -8.16 27.09 13.49
C LEU A 3 -9.04 27.82 14.51
N ASN A 4 -10.24 27.32 14.73
CA ASN A 4 -11.20 27.89 15.67
C ASN A 4 -11.96 26.80 16.47
N LEU A 5 -12.93 27.21 17.26
CA LEU A 5 -13.79 26.34 18.06
C LEU A 5 -15.22 26.34 17.48
N ASN A 6 -15.77 25.16 17.18
CA ASN A 6 -17.14 24.95 16.70
C ASN A 6 -17.51 25.86 15.51
N HIS A 7 -16.59 26.07 14.54
CA HIS A 7 -16.78 26.97 13.39
C HIS A 7 -17.15 28.43 13.78
N ASN A 8 -16.79 28.84 14.98
CA ASN A 8 -17.08 30.17 15.46
C ASN A 8 -15.89 31.12 15.17
N SER A 9 -16.15 32.13 14.32
CA SER A 9 -15.14 33.10 13.89
C SER A 9 -14.95 34.27 14.86
N ASP A 10 -15.58 34.29 16.04
CA ASP A 10 -15.34 35.28 17.06
C ASP A 10 -13.86 35.29 17.48
N VAL A 11 -13.31 36.44 17.70
CA VAL A 11 -11.86 36.63 18.01
C VAL A 11 -11.39 35.74 19.15
N VAL A 12 -12.22 35.55 20.16
CA VAL A 12 -11.91 34.72 21.33
C VAL A 12 -11.78 33.23 21.03
N ASN A 13 -12.35 32.79 19.92
CA ASN A 13 -12.36 31.39 19.49
C ASN A 13 -11.27 31.07 18.44
N VAL A 14 -10.49 32.07 18.01
CA VAL A 14 -9.39 31.87 17.07
C VAL A 14 -8.18 31.33 17.82
N LEU A 15 -7.78 30.12 17.48
CA LEU A 15 -6.65 29.41 18.09
C LEU A 15 -5.38 29.46 17.26
N GLY A 16 -5.51 29.59 15.94
CA GLY A 16 -4.37 29.68 15.05
C GLY A 16 -4.73 30.06 13.63
N ARG A 17 -3.72 30.34 12.83
CA ARG A 17 -3.92 30.74 11.44
C ARG A 17 -2.79 30.26 10.52
N TYR A 18 -3.19 29.76 9.37
CA TYR A 18 -2.33 29.44 8.23
C TYR A 18 -2.51 30.50 7.13
N ARG A 19 -1.41 31.10 6.67
CA ARG A 19 -1.36 32.14 5.65
C ARG A 19 -0.47 31.80 4.46
N ASN A 20 0.06 30.57 4.46
CA ASN A 20 1.12 30.15 3.55
C ASN A 20 2.41 31.00 3.72
N ASN A 21 2.73 31.32 4.94
CA ASN A 21 3.93 32.06 5.31
C ASN A 21 4.52 31.45 6.60
N PRO A 22 5.58 30.60 6.48
CA PRO A 22 6.13 29.87 7.61
C PRO A 22 6.60 30.74 8.79
N GLU A 23 6.98 32.00 8.53
CA GLU A 23 7.42 32.93 9.58
C GLU A 23 6.26 33.51 10.40
N ARG A 24 5.04 33.42 9.89
CA ARG A 24 3.83 34.03 10.46
C ARG A 24 2.72 33.06 10.79
N ASP A 25 2.90 31.80 10.35
CA ASP A 25 1.89 30.75 10.54
C ASP A 25 2.00 30.14 11.93
N THR A 26 0.91 30.21 12.67
CA THR A 26 0.73 29.50 13.93
C THR A 26 0.00 28.18 13.79
N LEU A 27 -0.60 27.96 12.62
CA LEU A 27 -1.23 26.74 12.17
C LEU A 27 -0.44 26.19 10.98
N GLN A 28 -0.04 24.95 11.04
CA GLN A 28 0.58 24.21 9.95
C GLN A 28 -0.44 23.23 9.39
N LEU A 29 -0.49 23.09 8.08
CA LEU A 29 -1.36 22.16 7.36
C LEU A 29 -0.50 21.27 6.47
N GLU A 30 -0.71 19.98 6.55
CA GLU A 30 -0.07 18.97 5.71
C GLU A 30 -1.13 18.12 5.02
N LEU A 31 -1.13 18.12 3.70
CA LEU A 31 -2.04 17.30 2.91
C LEU A 31 -1.48 15.89 2.79
N ARG A 32 -2.27 14.90 3.20
CA ARG A 32 -1.97 13.46 3.05
C ARG A 32 -2.94 12.80 2.07
N GLY A 33 -2.67 11.54 1.76
CA GLY A 33 -3.52 10.78 0.82
C GLY A 33 -4.94 10.50 1.34
N ASP A 34 -5.13 10.52 2.65
CA ASP A 34 -6.36 10.20 3.37
C ASP A 34 -7.00 11.41 4.07
N GLY A 35 -6.33 12.58 4.07
CA GLY A 35 -6.86 13.76 4.73
C GLY A 35 -5.90 14.93 4.84
N VAL A 36 -6.17 15.77 5.83
CA VAL A 36 -5.34 16.95 6.17
C VAL A 36 -4.94 16.87 7.63
N ASP A 37 -3.64 16.78 7.86
CA ASP A 37 -3.09 16.95 9.20
C ASP A 37 -2.93 18.43 9.51
N CYS A 38 -3.23 18.80 10.74
CA CYS A 38 -3.00 20.15 11.23
C CYS A 38 -2.25 20.14 12.56
N ARG A 39 -1.27 21.04 12.68
CA ARG A 39 -0.52 21.29 13.91
C ARG A 39 -0.61 22.77 14.25
N CYS A 40 -0.89 23.08 15.49
CA CYS A 40 -1.03 24.47 15.93
C CYS A 40 -0.31 24.71 17.25
N ASP A 41 0.48 25.78 17.28
CA ASP A 41 0.98 26.36 18.54
C ASP A 41 -0.10 27.28 19.09
N LEU A 42 -0.78 26.83 20.14
CA LEU A 42 -1.93 27.52 20.72
C LEU A 42 -1.48 28.84 21.41
N PRO A 43 -2.31 29.91 21.34
CA PRO A 43 -2.05 31.12 22.02
C PRO A 43 -2.18 30.93 23.55
N LYS A 44 -1.46 31.75 24.33
CA LYS A 44 -1.54 31.74 25.81
C LYS A 44 -2.78 32.50 26.30
N THR A 45 -3.96 32.08 25.88
CA THR A 45 -5.27 32.61 26.29
C THR A 45 -6.00 31.63 27.19
N ASN A 46 -6.95 32.10 27.98
CA ASN A 46 -7.74 31.23 28.82
C ASN A 46 -8.52 30.21 27.96
N ASN A 47 -9.14 30.66 26.87
CA ASN A 47 -9.92 29.80 25.98
C ASN A 47 -9.07 28.69 25.34
N ALA A 48 -7.84 28.99 24.96
CA ALA A 48 -6.94 27.98 24.43
C ALA A 48 -6.47 26.98 25.49
N ASN A 49 -6.21 27.43 26.71
CA ASN A 49 -5.83 26.56 27.81
C ASN A 49 -7.00 25.67 28.25
N ASP A 50 -8.19 26.24 28.33
CA ASP A 50 -9.42 25.45 28.63
C ASP A 50 -9.68 24.41 27.57
N THR A 51 -9.52 24.75 26.28
CA THR A 51 -9.66 23.81 25.18
C THR A 51 -8.63 22.69 25.26
N LEU A 52 -7.36 23.02 25.53
CA LEU A 52 -6.30 22.03 25.68
C LEU A 52 -6.57 21.05 26.82
N GLU A 53 -7.11 21.55 27.95
CA GLU A 53 -7.49 20.70 29.07
C GLU A 53 -8.66 19.77 28.70
N LEU A 54 -9.67 20.26 27.96
CA LEU A 54 -10.78 19.43 27.49
C LEU A 54 -10.33 18.33 26.52
N ILE A 55 -9.36 18.65 25.63
CA ILE A 55 -8.73 17.66 24.76
C ILE A 55 -7.95 16.63 25.58
N ARG A 56 -7.13 17.07 26.53
CA ARG A 56 -6.34 16.18 27.38
C ARG A 56 -7.21 15.20 28.17
N ARG A 57 -8.37 15.62 28.63
CA ARG A 57 -9.35 14.79 29.32
C ARG A 57 -10.14 13.87 28.40
N GLY A 58 -10.14 14.14 27.09
CA GLY A 58 -10.95 13.41 26.11
C GLY A 58 -12.40 13.90 26.03
N ASP A 59 -12.76 15.02 26.69
CA ASP A 59 -14.10 15.61 26.57
C ASP A 59 -14.37 16.15 25.16
N ILE A 60 -13.29 16.52 24.46
CA ILE A 60 -13.28 16.90 23.04
C ILE A 60 -12.22 16.06 22.32
N SER A 61 -12.64 15.33 21.29
CA SER A 61 -11.76 14.41 20.56
C SER A 61 -11.87 14.54 19.05
N GLY A 62 -12.77 15.37 18.52
CA GLY A 62 -13.06 15.44 17.10
C GLY A 62 -12.76 16.83 16.50
N MET A 63 -12.57 16.80 15.20
CA MET A 63 -12.40 18.00 14.38
C MET A 63 -13.43 18.03 13.25
N SER A 64 -13.64 19.21 12.72
CA SER A 64 -14.42 19.45 11.52
C SER A 64 -13.70 20.48 10.64
N PHE A 65 -14.18 20.68 9.43
CA PHE A 65 -13.60 21.68 8.52
C PHE A 65 -14.69 22.30 7.65
N ALA A 66 -14.52 23.58 7.32
CA ALA A 66 -15.40 24.29 6.40
C ALA A 66 -14.65 24.57 5.10
N PHE A 67 -15.28 24.19 3.99
CA PHE A 67 -14.67 24.29 2.66
C PHE A 67 -15.69 24.75 1.62
N GLN A 68 -15.17 25.21 0.51
CA GLN A 68 -15.93 25.43 -0.71
C GLN A 68 -15.56 24.34 -1.72
N ASP A 69 -16.57 23.72 -2.26
CA ASP A 69 -16.44 22.80 -3.37
C ASP A 69 -16.71 23.47 -4.72
N ASP A 70 -16.52 22.73 -5.79
CA ASP A 70 -16.69 23.22 -7.15
C ASP A 70 -18.00 22.66 -7.73
N TYR A 71 -19.08 23.38 -7.50
CA TYR A 71 -20.41 23.02 -8.05
C TYR A 71 -20.55 23.25 -9.54
N GLU A 72 -19.71 24.09 -10.14
CA GLU A 72 -19.80 24.43 -11.55
C GLU A 72 -19.22 23.31 -12.43
N ASP A 73 -18.24 22.58 -11.92
CA ASP A 73 -17.62 21.44 -12.60
C ASP A 73 -18.25 20.12 -12.11
N THR A 74 -19.26 19.63 -12.81
CA THR A 74 -19.95 18.38 -12.45
C THR A 74 -19.11 17.13 -12.73
N GLU A 75 -18.10 17.21 -13.58
CA GLU A 75 -17.21 16.08 -13.88
C GLU A 75 -16.11 15.92 -12.83
N ASN A 76 -15.41 17.02 -12.49
CA ASN A 76 -14.23 16.99 -11.63
C ASN A 76 -14.45 17.67 -10.27
N GLY A 77 -15.54 18.37 -10.07
CA GLY A 77 -15.86 19.10 -8.85
C GLY A 77 -16.82 18.32 -7.95
N VAL A 78 -18.13 18.49 -8.17
CA VAL A 78 -19.18 17.82 -7.38
C VAL A 78 -20.13 17.07 -8.27
N SER A 79 -20.40 15.80 -7.95
CA SER A 79 -21.47 15.04 -8.59
C SER A 79 -22.49 14.55 -7.56
N LEU A 80 -23.75 14.48 -7.96
CA LEU A 80 -24.86 13.98 -7.14
C LEU A 80 -25.34 12.65 -7.70
N GLU A 81 -25.44 11.66 -6.84
CA GLU A 81 -25.97 10.34 -7.15
C GLU A 81 -27.25 10.10 -6.35
N ARG A 82 -28.30 9.70 -7.03
CA ARG A 82 -29.57 9.35 -6.39
C ARG A 82 -29.44 7.94 -5.80
N THR A 83 -29.58 7.82 -4.50
CA THR A 83 -29.64 6.51 -3.85
C THR A 83 -31.05 5.93 -3.95
N LYS A 84 -31.18 4.63 -3.63
CA LYS A 84 -32.49 3.97 -3.49
C LYS A 84 -33.05 4.10 -2.08
N GLU A 85 -32.36 4.77 -1.19
CA GLU A 85 -32.70 4.92 0.21
C GLU A 85 -33.70 6.07 0.39
N ILE A 86 -34.62 5.89 1.31
CA ILE A 86 -35.60 6.89 1.72
C ILE A 86 -35.47 7.08 3.21
N GLU A 87 -35.09 8.26 3.65
CA GLU A 87 -34.99 8.66 5.02
C GLU A 87 -36.05 9.72 5.32
N ASP A 88 -36.86 9.53 6.36
CA ASP A 88 -37.97 10.40 6.73
C ASP A 88 -38.93 10.76 5.56
N GLY A 89 -39.14 9.81 4.65
CA GLY A 89 -40.01 10.01 3.49
C GLY A 89 -39.40 10.86 2.36
N LYS A 90 -38.10 11.18 2.44
CA LYS A 90 -37.34 11.92 1.44
C LYS A 90 -36.31 11.04 0.79
N GLU A 91 -36.06 11.27 -0.50
CA GLU A 91 -34.99 10.59 -1.24
C GLU A 91 -33.63 11.04 -0.73
N VAL A 92 -32.76 10.07 -0.48
CA VAL A 92 -31.37 10.33 -0.09
C VAL A 92 -30.53 10.49 -1.36
N TRP A 93 -29.76 11.55 -1.42
CA TRP A 93 -28.82 11.84 -2.49
C TRP A 93 -27.39 11.78 -1.95
N LEU A 94 -26.55 10.99 -2.58
CA LEU A 94 -25.14 10.93 -2.28
C LEU A 94 -24.40 12.02 -3.05
N ARG A 95 -23.67 12.85 -2.32
CA ARG A 95 -22.88 13.94 -2.88
C ARG A 95 -21.42 13.55 -2.87
N HIS A 96 -20.84 13.42 -4.05
CA HIS A 96 -19.44 13.14 -4.25
C HIS A 96 -18.67 14.44 -4.47
N VAL A 97 -17.87 14.85 -3.49
CA VAL A 97 -16.97 16.01 -3.60
C VAL A 97 -15.61 15.51 -4.07
N LYS A 98 -15.27 15.79 -5.32
CA LYS A 98 -14.00 15.37 -5.95
C LYS A 98 -12.93 16.44 -5.83
N ARG A 99 -13.34 17.72 -5.72
CA ARG A 99 -12.44 18.86 -5.63
C ARG A 99 -12.95 19.91 -4.63
N ILE A 100 -12.05 20.32 -3.75
CA ILE A 100 -12.22 21.43 -2.82
C ILE A 100 -11.47 22.62 -3.39
N THR A 101 -12.16 23.74 -3.60
CA THR A 101 -11.58 24.98 -4.15
C THR A 101 -10.95 25.84 -3.08
N SER A 102 -11.53 25.84 -1.89
CA SER A 102 -11.04 26.64 -0.75
C SER A 102 -11.32 25.93 0.57
N LEU A 103 -10.33 25.93 1.45
CA LEU A 103 -10.49 25.54 2.85
C LEU A 103 -10.56 26.81 3.68
N TYR A 104 -11.68 27.04 4.38
CA TYR A 104 -11.90 28.23 5.17
C TYR A 104 -11.38 28.12 6.58
N ASP A 105 -11.80 27.06 7.27
CA ASP A 105 -11.36 26.77 8.61
C ASP A 105 -11.19 25.25 8.86
N VAL A 106 -10.43 24.95 9.87
CA VAL A 106 -10.41 23.69 10.59
C VAL A 106 -10.85 23.98 12.02
N SER A 107 -11.73 23.19 12.57
CA SER A 107 -12.35 23.49 13.87
C SER A 107 -12.23 22.31 14.82
N ILE A 108 -11.88 22.62 16.06
CA ILE A 108 -12.06 21.70 17.19
C ILE A 108 -13.55 21.77 17.55
N VAL A 109 -14.24 20.62 17.51
CA VAL A 109 -15.69 20.58 17.67
C VAL A 109 -16.10 19.56 18.71
N THR A 110 -17.22 19.83 19.38
CA THR A 110 -17.84 18.90 20.32
C THR A 110 -18.55 17.74 19.62
N HIS A 111 -19.06 17.96 18.40
CA HIS A 111 -19.76 16.98 17.58
C HIS A 111 -19.22 17.04 16.16
N PRO A 112 -18.23 16.19 15.83
CA PRO A 112 -17.65 16.18 14.49
C PRO A 112 -18.64 15.65 13.46
N ALA A 113 -18.67 16.25 12.27
CA ALA A 113 -19.47 15.75 11.16
C ALA A 113 -18.94 14.42 10.61
N TYR A 114 -17.64 14.16 10.81
CA TYR A 114 -16.97 12.91 10.43
C TYR A 114 -16.32 12.32 11.68
N GLU A 115 -16.77 11.13 12.08
CA GLU A 115 -16.30 10.45 13.29
C GLU A 115 -14.83 10.01 13.22
N GLN A 116 -14.27 9.93 12.00
CA GLN A 116 -12.88 9.55 11.77
C GLN A 116 -11.88 10.68 12.06
N THR A 117 -12.36 11.91 12.29
CA THR A 117 -11.49 13.03 12.63
C THR A 117 -11.05 12.96 14.08
N THR A 118 -9.80 13.34 14.36
CA THR A 118 -9.24 13.30 15.70
C THR A 118 -8.53 14.59 16.04
N VAL A 119 -8.55 14.96 17.33
CA VAL A 119 -7.71 16.02 17.91
C VAL A 119 -7.02 15.45 19.15
N ALA A 120 -5.74 15.75 19.28
CA ALA A 120 -4.95 15.33 20.42
C ALA A 120 -3.94 16.43 20.81
N ASN A 121 -3.52 16.46 22.07
CA ASN A 121 -2.37 17.24 22.44
C ASN A 121 -1.08 16.52 21.97
N ARG A 122 0.09 17.21 22.03
CA ARG A 122 1.36 16.65 21.55
C ARG A 122 1.72 15.31 22.20
N GLU A 123 1.53 15.17 23.50
CA GLU A 123 1.85 13.93 24.22
C GLU A 123 0.96 12.75 23.79
N GLN A 124 -0.31 13.02 23.56
CA GLN A 124 -1.28 12.04 23.06
C GLN A 124 -0.99 11.70 21.61
N SER A 125 -0.66 12.69 20.76
CA SER A 125 -0.30 12.47 19.37
C SER A 125 0.95 11.59 19.25
N ASP A 126 2.01 11.91 19.99
CA ASP A 126 3.25 11.11 19.99
C ASP A 126 3.02 9.67 20.45
N ALA A 127 2.07 9.45 21.35
CA ALA A 127 1.69 8.10 21.79
C ALA A 127 0.88 7.34 20.73
N ILE A 128 -0.01 8.04 20.03
CA ILE A 128 -0.81 7.50 18.93
C ILE A 128 0.12 7.15 17.75
N ASP A 129 0.99 8.07 17.35
CA ASP A 129 1.95 7.86 16.26
C ASP A 129 2.84 6.64 16.53
N LYS A 130 3.36 6.49 17.75
CA LYS A 130 4.12 5.31 18.16
C LYS A 130 3.30 4.01 18.13
N ALA A 131 2.03 4.08 18.49
CA ALA A 131 1.14 2.92 18.47
C ALA A 131 0.82 2.50 17.02
N ILE A 132 0.58 3.47 16.13
CA ILE A 132 0.36 3.25 14.70
C ILE A 132 1.62 2.66 14.05
N ASP A 133 2.80 3.25 14.29
CA ASP A 133 4.07 2.74 13.77
C ASP A 133 4.34 1.30 14.22
N ALA A 134 4.04 0.99 15.48
CA ALA A 134 4.18 -0.36 16.03
C ALA A 134 3.20 -1.35 15.38
N GLN A 135 1.99 -0.91 15.03
CA GLN A 135 0.99 -1.74 14.37
C GLN A 135 1.36 -1.98 12.90
N ILE A 136 1.75 -0.93 12.16
CA ILE A 136 2.24 -1.03 10.78
C ILE A 136 3.44 -1.99 10.71
N LYS A 137 4.37 -1.87 11.66
CA LYS A 137 5.55 -2.76 11.71
C LYS A 137 5.20 -4.22 11.97
N ARG A 138 4.12 -4.51 12.71
CA ARG A 138 3.63 -5.88 12.90
C ARG A 138 2.96 -6.40 11.62
N GLU A 139 2.08 -5.61 11.02
CA GLU A 139 1.32 -6.02 9.84
C GLU A 139 2.21 -6.14 8.58
N CYS A 140 3.09 -5.17 8.31
CA CYS A 140 4.02 -5.23 7.17
C CYS A 140 5.20 -6.18 7.41
N GLY A 141 5.66 -6.36 8.66
CA GLY A 141 6.74 -7.29 8.99
C GLY A 141 6.39 -8.74 8.71
N ASP A 142 5.14 -9.12 8.99
CA ASP A 142 4.63 -10.48 8.74
C ASP A 142 4.43 -10.74 7.22
N GLU A 143 4.06 -9.74 6.44
CA GLU A 143 3.91 -9.84 4.98
C GLU A 143 5.28 -9.95 4.27
N ASP A 144 6.28 -9.19 4.70
CA ASP A 144 7.62 -9.21 4.13
C ASP A 144 8.36 -10.53 4.45
N GLU A 145 8.21 -11.09 5.66
CA GLU A 145 8.74 -12.41 6.00
C GLU A 145 8.04 -13.54 5.24
N ALA A 146 6.73 -13.46 5.08
CA ALA A 146 5.96 -14.45 4.30
C ALA A 146 6.34 -14.42 2.82
N LYS A 147 6.55 -13.23 2.25
CA LYS A 147 6.98 -13.05 0.87
C LYS A 147 8.40 -13.56 0.63
N LYS A 148 9.31 -13.28 1.56
CA LYS A 148 10.70 -13.75 1.49
C LYS A 148 10.80 -15.28 1.61
N LYS A 149 10.00 -15.92 2.47
CA LYS A 149 9.92 -17.38 2.55
C LYS A 149 9.35 -18.00 1.28
N ALA A 150 8.32 -17.40 0.69
CA ALA A 150 7.74 -17.88 -0.56
C ALA A 150 8.72 -17.77 -1.74
N GLU A 151 9.52 -16.69 -1.81
CA GLU A 151 10.56 -16.51 -2.83
C GLU A 151 11.73 -17.51 -2.64
N GLU A 152 12.15 -17.80 -1.40
CA GLU A 152 13.15 -18.81 -1.09
C GLU A 152 12.69 -20.24 -1.43
N GLU A 153 11.44 -20.59 -1.13
CA GLU A 153 10.85 -21.87 -1.51
C GLU A 153 10.74 -22.04 -3.02
N GLU A 154 10.34 -20.98 -3.74
CA GLU A 154 10.28 -21.03 -5.20
C GLU A 154 11.66 -21.11 -5.85
N ALA A 155 12.67 -20.42 -5.30
CA ALA A 155 14.04 -20.50 -5.77
C ALA A 155 14.65 -21.91 -5.57
N THR A 156 14.44 -22.52 -4.41
CA THR A 156 14.90 -23.90 -4.14
C THR A 156 14.21 -24.92 -5.04
N LYS A 157 12.93 -24.73 -5.35
CA LYS A 157 12.19 -25.61 -6.26
C LYS A 157 12.68 -25.50 -7.71
N ARG A 158 12.96 -24.27 -8.18
CA ARG A 158 13.55 -24.05 -9.52
C ARG A 158 14.94 -24.64 -9.65
N GLU A 159 15.76 -24.57 -8.60
CA GLU A 159 17.10 -25.17 -8.59
C GLU A 159 17.07 -26.69 -8.59
N ALA A 160 16.11 -27.30 -7.87
CA ALA A 160 15.88 -28.75 -7.90
C ALA A 160 15.39 -29.25 -9.26
N GLU A 161 14.47 -28.51 -9.90
CA GLU A 161 13.97 -28.84 -11.25
C GLU A 161 15.05 -28.68 -12.32
N ALA A 162 15.94 -27.70 -12.20
CA ALA A 162 17.08 -27.53 -13.10
C ALA A 162 18.08 -28.69 -12.98
N LYS A 163 18.43 -29.09 -11.75
CA LYS A 163 19.31 -30.26 -11.52
C LYS A 163 18.72 -31.57 -12.05
N ALA A 164 17.41 -31.77 -11.86
CA ALA A 164 16.75 -32.97 -12.37
C ALA A 164 16.73 -33.01 -13.91
N LYS A 165 16.62 -31.89 -14.59
CA LYS A 165 16.73 -31.81 -16.06
C LYS A 165 18.13 -32.10 -16.56
N ASP A 166 19.15 -31.52 -15.91
CA ASP A 166 20.55 -31.80 -16.27
C ASP A 166 20.92 -33.28 -16.09
N GLU A 167 20.46 -33.92 -15.01
CA GLU A 167 20.69 -35.36 -14.76
C GLU A 167 19.94 -36.23 -15.81
N GLU A 168 18.76 -35.81 -16.24
CA GLU A 168 18.02 -36.54 -17.28
C GLU A 168 18.67 -36.38 -18.66
N GLU A 169 19.18 -35.21 -18.97
CA GLU A 169 19.91 -34.93 -20.23
C GLU A 169 21.22 -35.73 -20.28
N GLN A 170 21.98 -35.76 -19.18
CA GLN A 170 23.19 -36.58 -19.08
C GLN A 170 22.89 -38.08 -19.26
N ARG A 171 21.85 -38.58 -18.66
CA ARG A 171 21.42 -39.98 -18.82
C ARG A 171 21.01 -40.32 -20.26
N GLN A 172 20.32 -39.42 -20.94
CA GLN A 172 19.97 -39.60 -22.37
C GLN A 172 21.21 -39.60 -23.26
N LEU A 173 22.19 -38.74 -22.96
CA LEU A 173 23.46 -38.68 -23.70
C LEU A 173 24.27 -39.98 -23.53
N GLU A 174 24.38 -40.50 -22.32
CA GLU A 174 25.05 -41.78 -22.03
C GLU A 174 24.37 -42.97 -22.74
N GLU A 175 23.02 -42.98 -22.80
CA GLU A 175 22.27 -44.00 -23.49
C GLU A 175 22.48 -43.91 -25.00
N GLN A 176 22.56 -42.72 -25.58
CA GLN A 176 22.90 -42.52 -26.98
C GLN A 176 24.32 -42.97 -27.33
N GLU A 177 25.31 -42.66 -26.47
CA GLU A 177 26.67 -43.15 -26.68
C GLU A 177 26.78 -44.68 -26.58
N GLN A 178 26.07 -45.30 -25.64
CA GLN A 178 26.03 -46.75 -25.54
C GLN A 178 25.40 -47.36 -26.78
N ARG A 179 24.28 -46.86 -27.29
CA ARG A 179 23.64 -47.35 -28.56
C ARG A 179 24.60 -47.21 -29.72
N PHE A 180 25.33 -46.10 -29.82
CA PHE A 180 26.30 -45.87 -30.88
C PHE A 180 27.47 -46.88 -30.80
N ARG A 181 28.02 -47.12 -29.61
CA ARG A 181 29.10 -48.14 -29.40
C ARG A 181 28.65 -49.54 -29.77
N VAL A 182 27.44 -49.92 -29.39
CA VAL A 182 26.84 -51.24 -29.78
C VAL A 182 26.67 -51.33 -31.31
N GLN A 183 26.20 -50.28 -31.93
CA GLN A 183 26.01 -50.24 -33.41
C GLN A 183 27.34 -50.33 -34.14
N GLN A 184 28.37 -49.65 -33.69
CA GLN A 184 29.75 -49.77 -34.23
C GLN A 184 30.29 -51.19 -34.04
N ALA A 185 30.11 -51.80 -32.89
CA ALA A 185 30.59 -53.14 -32.62
C ALA A 185 29.89 -54.20 -33.51
N MET A 186 28.58 -54.02 -33.75
CA MET A 186 27.82 -54.88 -34.69
C MET A 186 28.33 -54.73 -36.15
N ARG A 187 28.60 -53.49 -36.59
CA ARG A 187 29.13 -53.18 -37.93
C ARG A 187 30.52 -53.83 -38.14
N LEU A 188 31.37 -53.72 -37.17
CA LEU A 188 32.72 -54.35 -37.21
C LEU A 188 32.63 -55.88 -37.22
N ARG A 189 31.73 -56.50 -36.42
CA ARG A 189 31.48 -57.93 -36.46
C ARG A 189 30.94 -58.40 -37.79
N TYR A 190 30.04 -57.62 -38.42
CA TYR A 190 29.53 -57.93 -39.73
C TYR A 190 30.63 -57.86 -40.83
N GLN A 191 31.48 -56.84 -40.78
CA GLN A 191 32.59 -56.72 -41.70
C GLN A 191 33.63 -57.86 -41.53
N ALA A 192 33.93 -58.22 -40.27
CA ALA A 192 34.81 -59.35 -39.98
C ALA A 192 34.27 -60.69 -40.48
N ARG A 193 32.97 -60.92 -40.33
CA ARG A 193 32.33 -62.12 -40.91
C ARG A 193 32.43 -62.16 -42.44
N ARG A 194 32.11 -61.05 -43.09
CA ARG A 194 32.20 -60.97 -44.55
C ARG A 194 33.62 -61.18 -45.09
N LEU A 195 34.61 -60.61 -44.44
CA LEU A 195 36.04 -60.88 -44.77
C LEU A 195 36.40 -62.34 -44.57
N ASN A 196 35.92 -62.98 -43.50
CA ASN A 196 36.18 -64.37 -43.25
C ASN A 196 35.53 -65.27 -44.27
N ASP A 197 34.32 -64.97 -44.73
CA ASP A 197 33.59 -65.71 -45.78
C ASP A 197 34.29 -65.50 -47.17
N GLU A 198 34.79 -64.31 -47.51
CA GLU A 198 35.57 -64.02 -48.70
C GLU A 198 36.94 -64.76 -48.69
N ILE A 199 37.58 -64.92 -47.55
CA ILE A 199 38.82 -65.69 -47.38
C ILE A 199 38.50 -67.18 -47.57
N LEU A 200 37.48 -67.73 -46.97
CA LEU A 200 37.12 -69.12 -47.10
C LEU A 200 36.72 -69.47 -48.57
N GLU A 201 36.07 -68.59 -49.30
CA GLU A 201 35.78 -68.78 -50.72
C GLU A 201 37.06 -68.80 -51.57
N SER A 202 38.09 -68.03 -51.21
CA SER A 202 39.36 -67.97 -51.93
C SER A 202 40.26 -69.22 -51.77
N PHE A 203 39.99 -70.07 -50.75
CA PHE A 203 40.72 -71.33 -50.50
C PHE A 203 40.03 -72.53 -51.16
N ASN A 204 38.88 -72.42 -51.74
CA ASN A 204 38.13 -73.48 -52.40
C ASN A 204 38.33 -73.57 -53.92
N TYR A 205 39.38 -72.93 -54.48
CA TYR A 205 39.82 -73.00 -55.86
C TYR A 205 41.12 -73.72 -56.03
#